data_8629de71b2012ca9885d93383066ff8a
#
_entry.id   8629de71b2012ca9885d93383066ff8a
#
_cell.length_a   1.000
_cell.length_b   1.000
_cell.length_c   1.000
_cell.angle_alpha   90.00
_cell.angle_beta   90.00
_cell.angle_gamma   90.00
#
_symmetry.space_group_name_H-M   'P 1'
#
loop_
_entity.id
_entity.type
_entity.pdbx_description
1 polymer ?
#
loop_
_entity_poly.entity_id
_entity_poly.type
_entity_poly.pdbx_seq_one_letter_code
_entity_poly.pdbx_strand_id
1 'polypeptide(L)'
;MESNTGKAGKLDYKWVALGLLWVAFFLQQGTRQLFGPSVPSIMSATGADKVAVGAVGTVFAMVYAVCVPFAGITADIFRRKWMVTLGVGIFCLGIFVSGFVATVGLLTLTYGILNGAGQSFYYPSATSLVSQLHRESRATAISILQLGLYIGIIGCGTLAGFCASKGADGWRWPFWVFGGIGLAWTLVLVFCLRDTRPVVAPGRSADKPSILEALKAVFSKPSAICTIVGLAMMIYVDIGFKNWMPTYLQETFRDANPSLAKWAGLHAVLWHYVGAIVGVLLGSRIGDRLVKGRPGIRLELGVAGLALSIPFIVGMSVAGSFALCWAAMLGFGVVRGVYDSNFMASFFDVVNPRYHASGVGIMMCAAFFLGSVSSTTTPVIKNGYGWTWALGSFALVYLVGALVILLARVCFLRRDYEK
;
A
#
# COMPACT_ATOMS: atom_id res chain seq x y z
N MET A 1 -3.04 19.60 -52.93
CA MET A 1 -2.28 20.51 -52.09
C MET A 1 -3.26 21.13 -51.09
N GLU A 2 -3.60 20.41 -50.04
CA GLU A 2 -4.38 20.98 -48.93
C GLU A 2 -3.45 21.21 -47.75
N SER A 3 -3.42 22.45 -47.33
CA SER A 3 -2.55 22.98 -46.29
C SER A 3 -2.81 22.33 -44.94
N ASN A 4 -1.83 21.60 -44.47
CA ASN A 4 -1.75 21.09 -43.10
C ASN A 4 -1.37 22.28 -42.16
N THR A 5 -2.33 23.14 -41.87
CA THR A 5 -2.15 24.21 -40.88
C THR A 5 -2.24 23.62 -39.49
N GLY A 6 -1.14 23.69 -38.80
CA GLY A 6 -0.86 23.15 -37.47
C GLY A 6 -1.96 23.37 -36.43
N LYS A 7 -2.46 22.28 -35.89
CA LYS A 7 -3.10 22.25 -34.57
C LYS A 7 -2.00 22.19 -33.52
N ALA A 8 -1.46 23.37 -33.16
CA ALA A 8 -0.67 23.50 -31.95
C ALA A 8 -1.52 23.06 -30.75
N GLY A 9 -1.15 21.93 -30.12
CA GLY A 9 -1.17 21.68 -28.70
C GLY A 9 -2.46 21.87 -27.90
N LYS A 10 -3.61 21.27 -28.27
CA LYS A 10 -4.57 20.89 -27.20
C LYS A 10 -4.08 19.58 -26.62
N LEU A 11 -3.56 19.61 -25.36
CA LEU A 11 -3.28 18.40 -24.61
C LEU A 11 -4.52 17.50 -24.69
N ASP A 12 -4.34 16.29 -25.21
CA ASP A 12 -5.42 15.30 -25.30
C ASP A 12 -5.94 15.07 -23.86
N TYR A 13 -7.24 15.20 -23.66
CA TYR A 13 -7.89 15.12 -22.34
C TYR A 13 -7.43 13.90 -21.52
N LYS A 14 -7.08 12.80 -22.17
CA LYS A 14 -6.57 11.59 -21.48
C LYS A 14 -5.34 11.88 -20.61
N TRP A 15 -4.41 12.72 -21.06
CA TRP A 15 -3.22 13.11 -20.29
C TRP A 15 -3.55 14.10 -19.16
N VAL A 16 -4.52 15.00 -19.39
CA VAL A 16 -5.03 15.89 -18.32
C VAL A 16 -5.69 15.05 -17.22
N ALA A 17 -6.53 14.09 -17.59
CA ALA A 17 -7.16 13.20 -16.63
C ALA A 17 -6.14 12.36 -15.87
N LEU A 18 -5.08 11.86 -16.53
CA LEU A 18 -3.99 11.15 -15.89
C LEU A 18 -3.27 12.05 -14.88
N GLY A 19 -2.97 13.29 -15.22
CA GLY A 19 -2.35 14.27 -14.29
C GLY A 19 -3.22 14.55 -13.07
N LEU A 20 -4.53 14.75 -13.28
CA LEU A 20 -5.50 14.94 -12.19
C LEU A 20 -5.53 13.73 -11.23
N LEU A 21 -5.57 12.52 -11.77
CA LEU A 21 -5.55 11.30 -10.99
C LEU A 21 -4.18 11.03 -10.36
N TRP A 22 -3.08 11.42 -11.00
CA TRP A 22 -1.74 11.30 -10.45
C TRP A 22 -1.56 12.10 -9.15
N VAL A 23 -2.01 13.37 -9.14
CA VAL A 23 -1.96 14.19 -7.92
C VAL A 23 -2.85 13.59 -6.81
N ALA A 24 -4.03 13.10 -7.16
CA ALA A 24 -4.89 12.42 -6.18
C ALA A 24 -4.24 11.14 -5.62
N PHE A 25 -3.49 10.38 -6.45
CA PHE A 25 -2.75 9.20 -6.00
C PHE A 25 -1.55 9.54 -5.13
N PHE A 26 -0.82 10.60 -5.51
CA PHE A 26 0.23 11.18 -4.67
C PHE A 26 -0.31 11.54 -3.28
N LEU A 27 -1.45 12.25 -3.21
CA LEU A 27 -2.09 12.63 -1.95
C LEU A 27 -2.54 11.39 -1.16
N GLN A 28 -3.16 10.39 -1.82
CA GLN A 28 -3.61 9.17 -1.16
C GLN A 28 -2.46 8.42 -0.50
N GLN A 29 -1.39 8.16 -1.25
CA GLN A 29 -0.26 7.40 -0.74
C GLN A 29 0.60 8.20 0.23
N GLY A 30 0.74 9.50 -0.03
CA GLY A 30 1.47 10.42 0.84
C GLY A 30 0.81 10.58 2.21
N THR A 31 -0.52 10.74 2.24
CA THR A 31 -1.24 10.92 3.52
C THR A 31 -1.21 9.66 4.39
N ARG A 32 -1.11 8.47 3.81
CA ARG A 32 -0.85 7.23 4.58
C ARG A 32 0.47 7.29 5.33
N GLN A 33 1.47 7.92 4.74
CA GLN A 33 2.81 7.97 5.31
C GLN A 33 2.99 9.10 6.34
N LEU A 34 1.98 9.96 6.55
CA LEU A 34 2.02 10.98 7.61
C LEU A 34 2.01 10.35 9.02
N PHE A 35 1.32 9.25 9.19
CA PHE A 35 1.06 8.66 10.52
C PHE A 35 2.33 8.12 11.18
N GLY A 36 3.07 7.22 10.55
CA GLY A 36 4.23 6.54 11.16
C GLY A 36 5.27 7.52 11.74
N PRO A 37 5.80 8.47 10.94
CA PRO A 37 6.76 9.47 11.45
C PRO A 37 6.18 10.40 12.53
N SER A 38 4.86 10.55 12.60
CA SER A 38 4.17 11.42 13.57
C SER A 38 3.90 10.74 14.92
N VAL A 39 4.02 9.41 15.00
CA VAL A 39 3.69 8.63 16.22
C VAL A 39 4.33 9.18 17.49
N PRO A 40 5.64 9.49 17.55
CA PRO A 40 6.23 10.01 18.80
C PRO A 40 5.64 11.36 19.22
N SER A 41 5.36 12.24 18.26
CA SER A 41 4.77 13.57 18.51
C SER A 41 3.29 13.44 18.94
N ILE A 42 2.52 12.53 18.32
CA ILE A 42 1.14 12.22 18.71
C ILE A 42 1.10 11.70 20.16
N MET A 43 2.00 10.78 20.53
CA MET A 43 2.10 10.28 21.90
C MET A 43 2.38 11.40 22.90
N SER A 44 3.34 12.26 22.58
CA SER A 44 3.69 13.42 23.42
C SER A 44 2.51 14.40 23.58
N ALA A 45 1.76 14.64 22.49
CA ALA A 45 0.63 15.59 22.50
C ALA A 45 -0.63 15.05 23.19
N THR A 46 -0.87 13.73 23.12
CA THR A 46 -2.10 13.08 23.62
C THR A 46 -1.91 12.38 24.96
N GLY A 47 -0.67 12.17 25.40
CA GLY A 47 -0.35 11.36 26.59
C GLY A 47 -0.63 9.86 26.41
N ALA A 48 -0.93 9.42 25.20
CA ALA A 48 -1.27 8.02 24.90
C ALA A 48 -0.03 7.14 24.79
N ASP A 49 -0.20 5.86 25.10
CA ASP A 49 0.84 4.86 24.91
C ASP A 49 0.97 4.41 23.44
N LYS A 50 2.03 3.66 23.13
CA LYS A 50 2.31 3.15 21.78
C LYS A 50 1.22 2.20 21.28
N VAL A 51 0.60 1.42 22.17
CA VAL A 51 -0.43 0.45 21.81
C VAL A 51 -1.70 1.16 21.37
N ALA A 52 -2.13 2.19 22.13
CA ALA A 52 -3.30 3.00 21.79
C ALA A 52 -3.11 3.74 20.45
N VAL A 53 -1.93 4.35 20.23
CA VAL A 53 -1.63 5.00 18.94
C VAL A 53 -1.52 3.96 17.82
N GLY A 54 -0.92 2.80 18.07
CA GLY A 54 -0.84 1.71 17.11
C GLY A 54 -2.22 1.19 16.65
N ALA A 55 -3.20 1.16 17.58
CA ALA A 55 -4.58 0.79 17.29
C ALA A 55 -5.23 1.68 16.22
N VAL A 56 -4.88 2.97 16.14
CA VAL A 56 -5.34 3.88 15.07
C VAL A 56 -4.95 3.36 13.69
N GLY A 57 -3.69 2.94 13.53
CA GLY A 57 -3.19 2.36 12.28
C GLY A 57 -3.85 1.02 11.95
N THR A 58 -4.14 0.21 12.99
CA THR A 58 -4.88 -1.06 12.82
C THR A 58 -6.30 -0.80 12.33
N VAL A 59 -7.04 0.12 12.96
CA VAL A 59 -8.40 0.48 12.54
C VAL A 59 -8.40 1.03 11.10
N PHE A 60 -7.45 1.90 10.75
CA PHE A 60 -7.30 2.40 9.38
C PHE A 60 -7.20 1.24 8.37
N ALA A 61 -6.29 0.30 8.61
CA ALA A 61 -6.06 -0.79 7.67
C ALA A 61 -7.22 -1.80 7.62
N MET A 62 -7.90 -2.05 8.75
CA MET A 62 -9.10 -2.89 8.80
C MET A 62 -10.28 -2.25 8.05
N VAL A 63 -10.55 -0.97 8.29
CA VAL A 63 -11.62 -0.24 7.59
C VAL A 63 -11.34 -0.20 6.09
N TYR A 64 -10.10 0.12 5.70
CA TYR A 64 -9.68 0.08 4.31
C TYR A 64 -9.94 -1.31 3.70
N ALA A 65 -9.50 -2.38 4.37
CA ALA A 65 -9.66 -3.76 3.90
C ALA A 65 -11.14 -4.13 3.68
N VAL A 66 -11.98 -3.83 4.64
CA VAL A 66 -13.43 -4.12 4.55
C VAL A 66 -14.10 -3.30 3.44
N CYS A 67 -13.72 -2.03 3.28
CA CYS A 67 -14.33 -1.15 2.28
C CYS A 67 -13.87 -1.42 0.84
N VAL A 68 -12.67 -1.96 0.59
CA VAL A 68 -12.14 -2.18 -0.78
C VAL A 68 -13.05 -3.06 -1.67
N PRO A 69 -13.60 -4.20 -1.22
CA PRO A 69 -14.52 -4.99 -2.05
C PRO A 69 -15.78 -4.21 -2.44
N PHE A 70 -16.36 -3.45 -1.50
CA PHE A 70 -17.52 -2.61 -1.77
C PHE A 70 -17.20 -1.48 -2.73
N ALA A 71 -16.02 -0.87 -2.59
CA ALA A 71 -15.54 0.16 -3.49
C ALA A 71 -15.36 -0.35 -4.93
N GLY A 72 -14.90 -1.58 -5.11
CA GLY A 72 -14.82 -2.24 -6.42
C GLY A 72 -16.20 -2.41 -7.07
N ILE A 73 -17.19 -2.90 -6.31
CA ILE A 73 -18.57 -3.08 -6.78
C ILE A 73 -19.20 -1.72 -7.13
N THR A 74 -19.08 -0.74 -6.25
CA THR A 74 -19.65 0.60 -6.47
C THR A 74 -19.03 1.31 -7.66
N ALA A 75 -17.72 1.12 -7.92
CA ALA A 75 -17.03 1.65 -9.08
C ALA A 75 -17.55 1.08 -10.42
N ASP A 76 -18.14 -0.12 -10.40
CA ASP A 76 -18.78 -0.72 -11.57
C ASP A 76 -20.22 -0.23 -11.79
N ILE A 77 -20.92 0.19 -10.73
CA ILE A 77 -22.33 0.61 -10.77
C ILE A 77 -22.44 2.13 -10.97
N PHE A 78 -21.68 2.88 -10.21
CA PHE A 78 -21.73 4.34 -10.21
C PHE A 78 -20.74 4.95 -11.20
N ARG A 79 -20.94 6.25 -11.48
CA ARG A 79 -20.02 7.02 -12.32
C ARG A 79 -18.65 7.15 -11.65
N ARG A 80 -17.60 6.70 -12.32
CA ARG A 80 -16.24 6.63 -11.78
C ARG A 80 -15.68 7.97 -11.30
N LYS A 81 -16.04 9.06 -12.00
CA LYS A 81 -15.72 10.43 -11.57
C LYS A 81 -16.14 10.67 -10.12
N TRP A 82 -17.40 10.35 -9.79
CA TRP A 82 -17.92 10.61 -8.45
C TRP A 82 -17.30 9.70 -7.40
N MET A 83 -17.01 8.45 -7.75
CA MET A 83 -16.34 7.53 -6.82
C MET A 83 -14.93 8.00 -6.47
N VAL A 84 -14.15 8.44 -7.49
CA VAL A 84 -12.83 9.05 -7.27
C VAL A 84 -12.95 10.32 -6.43
N THR A 85 -13.83 11.25 -6.83
CA THR A 85 -13.94 12.57 -6.19
C THR A 85 -14.42 12.47 -4.74
N LEU A 86 -15.46 11.66 -4.48
CA LEU A 86 -15.97 11.40 -3.12
C LEU A 86 -14.91 10.71 -2.27
N GLY A 87 -14.25 9.69 -2.81
CA GLY A 87 -13.16 9.00 -2.11
C GLY A 87 -12.05 9.97 -1.69
N VAL A 88 -11.58 10.83 -2.62
CA VAL A 88 -10.56 11.86 -2.34
C VAL A 88 -11.07 12.85 -1.30
N GLY A 89 -12.30 13.35 -1.43
CA GLY A 89 -12.90 14.30 -0.49
C GLY A 89 -12.99 13.73 0.92
N ILE A 90 -13.49 12.50 1.05
CA ILE A 90 -13.66 11.84 2.36
C ILE A 90 -12.32 11.61 3.04
N PHE A 91 -11.32 11.05 2.34
CA PHE A 91 -10.03 10.80 3.00
C PHE A 91 -9.28 12.09 3.32
N CYS A 92 -9.34 13.11 2.44
CA CYS A 92 -8.70 14.39 2.70
C CYS A 92 -9.37 15.15 3.86
N LEU A 93 -10.70 15.07 3.98
CA LEU A 93 -11.43 15.59 5.13
C LEU A 93 -11.00 14.87 6.41
N GLY A 94 -10.91 13.53 6.39
CA GLY A 94 -10.42 12.74 7.51
C GLY A 94 -9.02 13.16 7.95
N ILE A 95 -8.10 13.36 7.01
CA ILE A 95 -6.74 13.85 7.28
C ILE A 95 -6.77 15.27 7.85
N PHE A 96 -7.50 16.20 7.22
CA PHE A 96 -7.55 17.59 7.64
C PHE A 96 -8.08 17.73 9.07
N VAL A 97 -9.19 17.07 9.36
CA VAL A 97 -9.81 17.08 10.70
C VAL A 97 -8.91 16.39 11.74
N SER A 98 -8.15 15.37 11.34
CA SER A 98 -7.19 14.70 12.25
C SER A 98 -6.14 15.66 12.82
N GLY A 99 -5.79 16.73 12.11
CA GLY A 99 -4.89 17.76 12.62
C GLY A 99 -5.44 18.58 13.80
N PHE A 100 -6.76 18.59 14.02
CA PHE A 100 -7.41 19.36 15.11
C PHE A 100 -7.75 18.51 16.34
N VAL A 101 -7.64 17.19 16.24
CA VAL A 101 -8.08 16.31 17.35
C VAL A 101 -7.09 16.34 18.52
N ALA A 102 -7.63 16.20 19.73
CA ALA A 102 -6.86 16.21 20.96
C ALA A 102 -6.71 14.81 21.59
N THR A 103 -7.49 13.83 21.15
CA THR A 103 -7.51 12.49 21.74
C THR A 103 -7.29 11.40 20.69
N VAL A 104 -6.72 10.27 21.11
CA VAL A 104 -6.51 9.11 20.23
C VAL A 104 -7.84 8.53 19.75
N GLY A 105 -8.90 8.60 20.56
CA GLY A 105 -10.24 8.15 20.14
C GLY A 105 -10.78 8.95 18.95
N LEU A 106 -10.66 10.28 18.98
CA LEU A 106 -11.03 11.13 17.85
C LEU A 106 -10.11 10.92 16.65
N LEU A 107 -8.82 10.68 16.87
CA LEU A 107 -7.88 10.33 15.81
C LEU A 107 -8.25 9.00 15.16
N THR A 108 -8.70 8.01 15.94
CA THR A 108 -9.20 6.75 15.41
C THR A 108 -10.41 6.95 14.51
N LEU A 109 -11.34 7.83 14.89
CA LEU A 109 -12.52 8.14 14.09
C LEU A 109 -12.13 8.86 12.77
N THR A 110 -11.28 9.87 12.85
CA THR A 110 -10.95 10.72 11.68
C THR A 110 -9.91 10.09 10.78
N TYR A 111 -8.77 9.67 11.31
CA TYR A 111 -7.72 9.01 10.55
C TYR A 111 -8.02 7.52 10.31
N GLY A 112 -8.44 6.79 11.33
CA GLY A 112 -8.71 5.36 11.20
C GLY A 112 -9.92 5.08 10.31
N ILE A 113 -11.10 5.58 10.68
CA ILE A 113 -12.34 5.23 10.00
C ILE A 113 -12.57 6.09 8.76
N LEU A 114 -12.64 7.41 8.90
CA LEU A 114 -13.04 8.31 7.81
C LEU A 114 -12.01 8.28 6.67
N ASN A 115 -10.73 8.45 6.98
CA ASN A 115 -9.67 8.37 5.99
C ASN A 115 -9.54 6.96 5.40
N GLY A 116 -9.64 5.89 6.23
CA GLY A 116 -9.58 4.50 5.75
C GLY A 116 -10.68 4.16 4.74
N ALA A 117 -11.93 4.53 5.06
CA ALA A 117 -13.07 4.35 4.15
C ALA A 117 -12.89 5.16 2.86
N GLY A 118 -12.56 6.45 2.95
CA GLY A 118 -12.37 7.30 1.76
C GLY A 118 -11.30 6.77 0.81
N GLN A 119 -10.17 6.30 1.34
CA GLN A 119 -9.06 5.80 0.52
C GLN A 119 -9.40 4.52 -0.26
N SER A 120 -10.33 3.69 0.23
CA SER A 120 -10.71 2.46 -0.44
C SER A 120 -11.39 2.70 -1.79
N PHE A 121 -12.13 3.81 -1.95
CA PHE A 121 -12.87 4.13 -3.18
C PHE A 121 -11.99 4.68 -4.31
N TYR A 122 -10.83 5.22 -4.00
CA TYR A 122 -9.99 5.89 -5.00
C TYR A 122 -9.37 4.91 -6.00
N TYR A 123 -8.57 3.95 -5.53
CA TYR A 123 -7.69 3.15 -6.39
C TYR A 123 -8.42 2.30 -7.43
N PRO A 124 -9.49 1.55 -7.11
CA PRO A 124 -10.23 0.78 -8.10
C PRO A 124 -10.87 1.67 -9.18
N SER A 125 -11.43 2.80 -8.76
CA SER A 125 -12.10 3.75 -9.65
C SER A 125 -11.11 4.48 -10.56
N ALA A 126 -9.99 4.94 -10.04
CA ALA A 126 -8.95 5.66 -10.78
C ALA A 126 -8.27 4.77 -11.82
N THR A 127 -7.84 3.56 -11.44
CA THR A 127 -7.21 2.60 -12.36
C THR A 127 -8.15 2.16 -13.47
N SER A 128 -9.43 1.98 -13.17
CA SER A 128 -10.45 1.68 -14.15
C SER A 128 -10.64 2.84 -15.14
N LEU A 129 -10.66 4.10 -14.65
CA LEU A 129 -10.79 5.29 -15.49
C LEU A 129 -9.56 5.48 -16.40
N VAL A 130 -8.35 5.36 -15.85
CA VAL A 130 -7.09 5.40 -16.62
C VAL A 130 -7.09 4.35 -17.72
N SER A 131 -7.48 3.12 -17.39
CA SER A 131 -7.52 2.01 -18.34
C SER A 131 -8.49 2.22 -19.50
N GLN A 132 -9.57 2.96 -19.28
CA GLN A 132 -10.54 3.31 -20.35
C GLN A 132 -10.04 4.44 -21.24
N LEU A 133 -9.43 5.47 -20.66
CA LEU A 133 -8.94 6.62 -21.40
C LEU A 133 -7.66 6.31 -22.21
N HIS A 134 -6.84 5.37 -21.73
CA HIS A 134 -5.55 5.01 -22.31
C HIS A 134 -5.53 3.57 -22.85
N ARG A 135 -6.46 3.23 -23.78
CA ARG A 135 -6.57 1.86 -24.33
C ARG A 135 -5.27 1.38 -24.98
N GLU A 136 -4.60 2.25 -25.75
CA GLU A 136 -3.37 1.93 -26.48
C GLU A 136 -2.11 2.10 -25.64
N SER A 137 -2.11 3.03 -24.65
CA SER A 137 -0.98 3.36 -23.78
C SER A 137 -1.23 3.01 -22.31
N ARG A 138 -2.04 1.97 -22.05
CA ARG A 138 -2.51 1.60 -20.72
C ARG A 138 -1.36 1.31 -19.74
N ALA A 139 -0.37 0.53 -20.16
CA ALA A 139 0.78 0.18 -19.31
C ALA A 139 1.58 1.42 -18.92
N THR A 140 1.86 2.30 -19.89
CA THR A 140 2.58 3.56 -19.67
C THR A 140 1.81 4.48 -18.71
N ALA A 141 0.49 4.64 -18.90
CA ALA A 141 -0.34 5.48 -18.05
C ALA A 141 -0.41 4.97 -16.60
N ILE A 142 -0.52 3.65 -16.41
CA ILE A 142 -0.48 3.03 -15.08
C ILE A 142 0.90 3.20 -14.44
N SER A 143 1.99 3.05 -15.20
CA SER A 143 3.35 3.27 -14.69
C SER A 143 3.57 4.71 -14.23
N ILE A 144 3.08 5.70 -15.02
CA ILE A 144 3.12 7.11 -14.61
C ILE A 144 2.31 7.32 -13.33
N LEU A 145 1.11 6.74 -13.24
CA LEU A 145 0.29 6.82 -12.02
C LEU A 145 1.07 6.28 -10.81
N GLN A 146 1.76 5.14 -10.96
CA GLN A 146 2.55 4.53 -9.89
C GLN A 146 3.74 5.38 -9.41
N LEU A 147 4.28 6.27 -10.22
CA LEU A 147 5.30 7.24 -9.75
C LEU A 147 4.75 8.14 -8.64
N GLY A 148 3.46 8.48 -8.69
CA GLY A 148 2.79 9.24 -7.63
C GLY A 148 2.84 8.55 -6.26
N LEU A 149 2.80 7.20 -6.22
CA LEU A 149 2.95 6.42 -5.00
C LEU A 149 4.32 6.67 -4.34
N TYR A 150 5.41 6.47 -5.09
CA TYR A 150 6.76 6.58 -4.52
C TYR A 150 7.08 8.01 -4.09
N ILE A 151 6.75 9.00 -4.93
CA ILE A 151 6.97 10.42 -4.62
C ILE A 151 6.12 10.84 -3.43
N GLY A 152 4.86 10.38 -3.35
CA GLY A 152 3.96 10.65 -2.23
C GLY A 152 4.50 10.08 -0.91
N ILE A 153 4.89 8.82 -0.90
CA ILE A 153 5.41 8.14 0.30
C ILE A 153 6.69 8.83 0.80
N ILE A 154 7.67 9.05 -0.08
CA ILE A 154 8.95 9.64 0.29
C ILE A 154 8.76 11.10 0.72
N GLY A 155 8.09 11.90 -0.10
CA GLY A 155 7.91 13.33 0.14
C GLY A 155 7.10 13.63 1.40
N CYS A 156 5.92 13.03 1.52
CA CYS A 156 5.04 13.29 2.68
C CYS A 156 5.60 12.67 3.96
N GLY A 157 6.20 11.47 3.90
CA GLY A 157 6.83 10.85 5.07
C GLY A 157 8.01 11.66 5.60
N THR A 158 8.83 12.23 4.70
CA THR A 158 9.94 13.12 5.06
C THR A 158 9.43 14.38 5.74
N LEU A 159 8.42 15.05 5.14
CA LEU A 159 7.86 16.27 5.69
C LEU A 159 7.17 16.02 7.04
N ALA A 160 6.47 14.90 7.19
CA ALA A 160 5.85 14.51 8.45
C ALA A 160 6.89 14.32 9.57
N GLY A 161 7.98 13.61 9.29
CA GLY A 161 9.07 13.42 10.26
C GLY A 161 9.77 14.73 10.63
N PHE A 162 10.02 15.59 9.64
CA PHE A 162 10.60 16.92 9.86
C PHE A 162 9.71 17.81 10.72
N CYS A 163 8.39 17.85 10.45
CA CYS A 163 7.45 18.64 11.25
C CYS A 163 7.28 18.07 12.66
N ALA A 164 7.15 16.75 12.79
CA ALA A 164 7.04 16.07 14.07
C ALA A 164 8.24 16.32 15.00
N SER A 165 9.44 16.51 14.44
CA SER A 165 10.65 16.83 15.22
C SER A 165 10.66 18.24 15.82
N LYS A 166 9.72 19.12 15.43
CA LYS A 166 9.66 20.52 15.93
C LYS A 166 8.86 20.70 17.24
N GLY A 167 8.33 19.63 17.81
CA GLY A 167 7.63 19.67 19.08
C GLY A 167 6.38 18.80 19.11
N ALA A 168 5.68 18.80 20.26
CA ALA A 168 4.53 17.94 20.48
C ALA A 168 3.39 18.15 19.45
N ASP A 169 3.14 19.38 19.01
CA ASP A 169 2.11 19.71 18.04
C ASP A 169 2.62 19.76 16.58
N GLY A 170 3.91 19.50 16.36
CA GLY A 170 4.52 19.54 15.01
C GLY A 170 3.87 18.58 14.02
N TRP A 171 3.35 17.45 14.48
CA TRP A 171 2.66 16.46 13.66
C TRP A 171 1.36 16.96 12.98
N ARG A 172 0.73 18.00 13.55
CA ARG A 172 -0.53 18.56 13.05
C ARG A 172 -0.36 19.27 11.70
N TRP A 173 0.77 19.93 11.49
CA TRP A 173 1.05 20.71 10.28
C TRP A 173 0.93 19.90 8.98
N PRO A 174 1.56 18.73 8.81
CA PRO A 174 1.38 17.93 7.61
C PRO A 174 -0.07 17.49 7.38
N PHE A 175 -0.82 17.22 8.45
CA PHE A 175 -2.21 16.83 8.35
C PHE A 175 -3.07 18.00 7.83
N TRP A 176 -2.89 19.21 8.34
CA TRP A 176 -3.58 20.39 7.82
C TRP A 176 -3.19 20.71 6.40
N VAL A 177 -1.91 20.73 6.08
CA VAL A 177 -1.42 21.10 4.75
C VAL A 177 -1.89 20.09 3.70
N PHE A 178 -1.63 18.81 3.88
CA PHE A 178 -2.02 17.81 2.89
C PHE A 178 -3.53 17.56 2.86
N GLY A 179 -4.21 17.63 3.98
CA GLY A 179 -5.66 17.58 4.04
C GLY A 179 -6.30 18.78 3.31
N GLY A 180 -5.82 19.99 3.57
CA GLY A 180 -6.29 21.22 2.93
C GLY A 180 -6.03 21.24 1.41
N ILE A 181 -4.79 20.91 0.98
CA ILE A 181 -4.47 20.76 -0.45
C ILE A 181 -5.37 19.70 -1.09
N GLY A 182 -5.61 18.58 -0.41
CA GLY A 182 -6.46 17.51 -0.91
C GLY A 182 -7.93 17.91 -1.03
N LEU A 183 -8.46 18.69 -0.11
CA LEU A 183 -9.82 19.25 -0.20
C LEU A 183 -9.93 20.23 -1.38
N ALA A 184 -8.95 21.12 -1.55
CA ALA A 184 -8.88 22.01 -2.72
C ALA A 184 -8.78 21.18 -4.02
N TRP A 185 -7.97 20.13 -4.03
CA TRP A 185 -7.85 19.23 -5.17
C TRP A 185 -9.15 18.47 -5.47
N THR A 186 -9.92 18.14 -4.44
CA THR A 186 -11.25 17.55 -4.62
C THR A 186 -12.16 18.46 -5.43
N LEU A 187 -12.16 19.78 -5.17
CA LEU A 187 -12.90 20.75 -5.97
C LEU A 187 -12.40 20.78 -7.43
N VAL A 188 -11.08 20.73 -7.64
CA VAL A 188 -10.51 20.62 -9.00
C VAL A 188 -11.02 19.37 -9.70
N LEU A 189 -11.08 18.22 -9.02
CA LEU A 189 -11.62 16.98 -9.59
C LEU A 189 -13.12 17.11 -9.93
N VAL A 190 -13.92 17.78 -9.09
CA VAL A 190 -15.34 18.05 -9.36
C VAL A 190 -15.53 18.75 -10.69
N PHE A 191 -14.73 19.79 -10.97
CA PHE A 191 -14.92 20.63 -12.15
C PHE A 191 -14.15 20.13 -13.38
N CYS A 192 -12.94 19.62 -13.21
CA CYS A 192 -12.05 19.28 -14.32
C CYS A 192 -12.11 17.81 -14.75
N LEU A 193 -12.43 16.88 -13.85
CA LEU A 193 -12.55 15.47 -14.22
C LEU A 193 -13.87 15.24 -14.95
N ARG A 194 -13.79 14.79 -16.21
CA ARG A 194 -14.97 14.47 -17.01
C ARG A 194 -15.50 13.09 -16.67
N ASP A 195 -16.81 12.97 -16.71
CA ASP A 195 -17.47 11.71 -16.47
C ASP A 195 -17.29 10.74 -17.65
N THR A 196 -16.83 9.56 -17.37
CA THR A 196 -16.85 8.46 -18.33
C THR A 196 -17.92 7.48 -17.87
N ARG A 197 -18.98 7.34 -18.65
CA ARG A 197 -20.00 6.34 -18.35
C ARG A 197 -19.34 4.96 -18.29
N PRO A 198 -19.70 4.10 -17.33
CA PRO A 198 -19.30 2.71 -17.37
C PRO A 198 -19.75 2.17 -18.74
N VAL A 199 -18.82 1.60 -19.50
CA VAL A 199 -19.19 0.86 -20.70
C VAL A 199 -19.80 -0.45 -20.22
N VAL A 200 -21.07 -0.40 -19.86
CA VAL A 200 -21.88 -1.62 -19.73
C VAL A 200 -22.10 -2.08 -21.15
N ALA A 201 -21.29 -3.02 -21.62
CA ALA A 201 -21.55 -3.67 -22.90
C ALA A 201 -22.94 -4.29 -22.82
N PRO A 202 -23.84 -4.02 -23.80
CA PRO A 202 -25.14 -4.65 -23.85
C PRO A 202 -24.96 -6.18 -23.80
N GLY A 203 -25.54 -6.85 -22.82
CA GLY A 203 -25.44 -8.31 -22.64
C GLY A 203 -24.45 -8.80 -21.58
N ARG A 204 -23.61 -7.94 -20.98
CA ARG A 204 -22.62 -8.38 -19.99
C ARG A 204 -23.09 -8.35 -18.52
N SER A 205 -24.30 -7.84 -18.27
CA SER A 205 -24.87 -7.80 -16.90
C SER A 205 -25.39 -9.14 -16.40
N ALA A 206 -25.64 -10.11 -17.30
CA ALA A 206 -26.18 -11.42 -16.92
C ALA A 206 -25.11 -12.43 -16.46
N ASP A 207 -23.82 -12.15 -16.65
CA ASP A 207 -22.75 -13.13 -16.46
C ASP A 207 -21.62 -12.71 -15.47
N LYS A 208 -21.89 -11.67 -14.65
CA LYS A 208 -20.95 -11.33 -13.56
C LYS A 208 -21.07 -12.38 -12.46
N PRO A 209 -19.97 -13.06 -12.12
CA PRO A 209 -20.00 -14.04 -11.05
C PRO A 209 -20.44 -13.37 -9.74
N SER A 210 -21.32 -14.04 -9.02
CA SER A 210 -21.72 -13.65 -7.67
C SER A 210 -20.46 -13.59 -6.77
N ILE A 211 -20.44 -12.69 -5.79
CA ILE A 211 -19.38 -12.65 -4.78
C ILE A 211 -19.26 -14.01 -4.10
N LEU A 212 -20.37 -14.69 -3.87
CA LEU A 212 -20.39 -16.02 -3.26
C LEU A 212 -19.74 -17.09 -4.15
N GLU A 213 -19.95 -17.01 -5.48
CA GLU A 213 -19.27 -17.89 -6.44
C GLU A 213 -17.76 -17.62 -6.48
N ALA A 214 -17.36 -16.35 -6.47
CA ALA A 214 -15.95 -15.98 -6.41
C ALA A 214 -15.29 -16.44 -5.11
N LEU A 215 -15.95 -16.27 -3.96
CA LEU A 215 -15.49 -16.82 -2.67
C LEU A 215 -15.32 -18.34 -2.75
N LYS A 216 -16.32 -19.08 -3.21
CA LYS A 216 -16.24 -20.53 -3.40
C LYS A 216 -15.08 -20.90 -4.33
N ALA A 217 -14.91 -20.21 -5.46
CA ALA A 217 -13.84 -20.48 -6.42
C ALA A 217 -12.46 -20.25 -5.83
N VAL A 218 -12.25 -19.20 -5.03
CA VAL A 218 -10.98 -18.89 -4.39
C VAL A 218 -10.70 -19.85 -3.22
N PHE A 219 -11.66 -20.05 -2.32
CA PHE A 219 -11.47 -20.88 -1.13
C PHE A 219 -11.56 -22.39 -1.40
N SER A 220 -12.01 -22.81 -2.57
CA SER A 220 -11.92 -24.23 -2.98
C SER A 220 -10.51 -24.64 -3.40
N LYS A 221 -9.60 -23.69 -3.60
CA LYS A 221 -8.21 -23.95 -4.03
C LYS A 221 -7.22 -23.67 -2.89
N PRO A 222 -6.65 -24.69 -2.26
CA PRO A 222 -5.67 -24.54 -1.18
C PRO A 222 -4.46 -23.67 -1.57
N SER A 223 -3.97 -23.75 -2.82
CA SER A 223 -2.91 -22.86 -3.30
C SER A 223 -3.27 -21.39 -3.23
N ALA A 224 -4.53 -21.03 -3.56
CA ALA A 224 -5.01 -19.65 -3.46
C ALA A 224 -5.08 -19.18 -2.00
N ILE A 225 -5.55 -20.05 -1.08
CA ILE A 225 -5.57 -19.76 0.37
C ILE A 225 -4.16 -19.50 0.90
N CYS A 226 -3.20 -20.38 0.57
CA CYS A 226 -1.81 -20.20 0.98
C CYS A 226 -1.21 -18.90 0.42
N THR A 227 -1.55 -18.53 -0.82
CA THR A 227 -1.13 -17.26 -1.42
C THR A 227 -1.73 -16.07 -0.66
N ILE A 228 -3.01 -16.13 -0.27
CA ILE A 228 -3.66 -15.09 0.56
C ILE A 228 -2.95 -14.94 1.90
N VAL A 229 -2.65 -16.05 2.58
CA VAL A 229 -1.93 -16.03 3.86
C VAL A 229 -0.52 -15.47 3.69
N GLY A 230 0.20 -15.89 2.65
CA GLY A 230 1.52 -15.33 2.32
C GLY A 230 1.47 -13.82 2.10
N LEU A 231 0.49 -13.31 1.36
CA LEU A 231 0.28 -11.87 1.17
C LEU A 231 -0.06 -11.18 2.51
N ALA A 232 -0.85 -11.81 3.37
CA ALA A 232 -1.16 -11.26 4.68
C ALA A 232 0.10 -11.10 5.56
N MET A 233 1.01 -12.07 5.51
CA MET A 233 2.31 -11.98 6.21
C MET A 233 3.17 -10.84 5.65
N MET A 234 3.19 -10.66 4.33
CA MET A 234 3.88 -9.54 3.70
C MET A 234 3.30 -8.19 4.12
N ILE A 235 1.97 -8.04 4.09
CA ILE A 235 1.28 -6.81 4.48
C ILE A 235 1.44 -6.53 5.97
N TYR A 236 1.46 -7.56 6.82
CA TYR A 236 1.78 -7.43 8.24
C TYR A 236 3.12 -6.74 8.46
N VAL A 237 4.17 -7.24 7.81
CA VAL A 237 5.51 -6.65 7.92
C VAL A 237 5.55 -5.25 7.30
N ASP A 238 4.89 -5.04 6.15
CA ASP A 238 4.85 -3.73 5.48
C ASP A 238 4.20 -2.64 6.35
N ILE A 239 3.05 -2.93 6.95
CA ILE A 239 2.34 -2.00 7.83
C ILE A 239 3.16 -1.73 9.11
N GLY A 240 3.65 -2.79 9.75
CA GLY A 240 4.47 -2.65 10.96
C GLY A 240 5.74 -1.84 10.70
N PHE A 241 6.43 -2.14 9.61
CA PHE A 241 7.63 -1.41 9.20
C PHE A 241 7.34 0.07 8.96
N LYS A 242 6.34 0.41 8.13
CA LYS A 242 5.99 1.79 7.82
C LYS A 242 5.59 2.62 9.03
N ASN A 243 4.86 2.00 9.95
CA ASN A 243 4.35 2.70 11.12
C ASN A 243 5.40 2.87 12.22
N TRP A 244 6.28 1.89 12.40
CA TRP A 244 7.15 1.84 13.57
C TRP A 244 8.64 2.06 13.28
N MET A 245 9.11 1.89 12.03
CA MET A 245 10.51 2.13 11.67
C MET A 245 10.97 3.56 11.94
N PRO A 246 10.17 4.62 11.68
CA PRO A 246 10.56 5.98 12.07
C PRO A 246 10.80 6.13 13.58
N THR A 247 9.91 5.55 14.39
CA THR A 247 10.03 5.60 15.87
C THR A 247 11.24 4.77 16.34
N TYR A 248 11.46 3.60 15.77
CA TYR A 248 12.64 2.77 16.07
C TYR A 248 13.94 3.54 15.81
N LEU A 249 14.07 4.16 14.63
CA LEU A 249 15.27 4.93 14.28
C LEU A 249 15.50 6.11 15.24
N GLN A 250 14.41 6.79 15.65
CA GLN A 250 14.49 7.88 16.61
C GLN A 250 14.93 7.41 17.99
N GLU A 251 14.34 6.33 18.51
CA GLU A 251 14.62 5.86 19.87
C GLU A 251 15.97 5.15 19.98
N THR A 252 16.43 4.47 18.92
CA THR A 252 17.64 3.64 18.97
C THR A 252 18.90 4.42 18.62
N PHE A 253 18.85 5.36 17.67
CA PHE A 253 20.04 6.01 17.13
C PHE A 253 20.12 7.51 17.42
N ARG A 254 19.20 8.08 18.21
CA ARG A 254 19.14 9.51 18.52
C ARG A 254 20.39 10.02 19.20
N ASP A 255 20.90 9.30 20.20
CA ASP A 255 22.03 9.72 21.00
C ASP A 255 23.33 9.67 20.20
N ALA A 256 23.48 8.67 19.33
CA ALA A 256 24.64 8.55 18.43
C ALA A 256 24.58 9.53 17.25
N ASN A 257 23.39 9.94 16.81
CA ASN A 257 23.21 10.86 15.69
C ASN A 257 21.95 11.73 15.85
N PRO A 258 22.05 12.90 16.50
CA PRO A 258 20.90 13.79 16.74
C PRO A 258 20.20 14.28 15.47
N SER A 259 20.92 14.40 14.34
CA SER A 259 20.32 14.78 13.06
C SER A 259 19.38 13.73 12.51
N LEU A 260 19.56 12.46 12.89
CA LEU A 260 18.73 11.34 12.47
C LEU A 260 17.30 11.45 13.00
N ALA A 261 17.10 11.96 14.21
CA ALA A 261 15.78 12.17 14.77
C ALA A 261 14.89 13.04 13.86
N LYS A 262 15.50 14.09 13.26
CA LYS A 262 14.84 15.00 12.33
C LYS A 262 14.49 14.34 10.99
N TRP A 263 15.33 13.42 10.51
CA TRP A 263 15.20 12.78 9.20
C TRP A 263 14.73 11.32 9.26
N ALA A 264 14.35 10.83 10.45
CA ALA A 264 13.95 9.43 10.64
C ALA A 264 12.81 9.00 9.71
N GLY A 265 11.83 9.88 9.46
CA GLY A 265 10.76 9.62 8.50
C GLY A 265 11.26 9.41 7.07
N LEU A 266 12.26 10.19 6.63
CA LEU A 266 12.90 10.00 5.34
C LEU A 266 13.67 8.68 5.30
N HIS A 267 14.55 8.45 6.26
CA HIS A 267 15.40 7.26 6.28
C HIS A 267 14.59 5.97 6.37
N ALA A 268 13.48 5.96 7.12
CA ALA A 268 12.61 4.79 7.26
C ALA A 268 12.00 4.33 5.93
N VAL A 269 11.77 5.26 5.00
CA VAL A 269 11.15 4.92 3.70
C VAL A 269 12.15 4.89 2.55
N LEU A 270 13.13 5.82 2.53
CA LEU A 270 14.02 6.01 1.38
C LEU A 270 14.79 4.74 1.02
N TRP A 271 15.55 4.19 1.97
CA TRP A 271 16.44 3.06 1.70
C TRP A 271 15.68 1.81 1.29
N HIS A 272 14.56 1.56 1.97
CA HIS A 272 13.68 0.45 1.64
C HIS A 272 13.06 0.58 0.24
N TYR A 273 12.53 1.77 -0.13
CA TYR A 273 11.90 1.95 -1.44
C TYR A 273 12.89 2.06 -2.59
N VAL A 274 14.07 2.64 -2.38
CA VAL A 274 15.16 2.59 -3.37
C VAL A 274 15.52 1.14 -3.68
N GLY A 275 15.70 0.32 -2.64
CA GLY A 275 15.91 -1.10 -2.81
C GLY A 275 14.75 -1.80 -3.54
N ALA A 276 13.50 -1.49 -3.16
CA ALA A 276 12.32 -2.11 -3.76
C ALA A 276 12.18 -1.79 -5.26
N ILE A 277 12.50 -0.58 -5.70
CA ILE A 277 12.49 -0.22 -7.14
C ILE A 277 13.45 -1.11 -7.91
N VAL A 278 14.69 -1.27 -7.42
CA VAL A 278 15.69 -2.17 -8.03
C VAL A 278 15.18 -3.61 -8.04
N GLY A 279 14.62 -4.07 -6.91
CA GLY A 279 14.09 -5.41 -6.76
C GLY A 279 12.93 -5.73 -7.70
N VAL A 280 11.97 -4.81 -7.88
CA VAL A 280 10.84 -4.96 -8.81
C VAL A 280 11.32 -5.11 -10.26
N LEU A 281 12.29 -4.29 -10.67
CA LEU A 281 12.86 -4.36 -12.03
C LEU A 281 13.60 -5.67 -12.28
N LEU A 282 14.31 -6.18 -11.30
CA LEU A 282 15.00 -7.47 -11.38
C LEU A 282 14.00 -8.65 -11.34
N GLY A 283 13.09 -8.62 -10.37
CA GLY A 283 12.14 -9.68 -10.11
C GLY A 283 11.16 -9.93 -11.24
N SER A 284 10.65 -8.86 -11.88
CA SER A 284 9.79 -8.98 -13.05
C SER A 284 10.50 -9.64 -14.22
N ARG A 285 11.75 -9.22 -14.54
CA ARG A 285 12.55 -9.82 -15.61
C ARG A 285 12.87 -11.29 -15.35
N ILE A 286 13.23 -11.63 -14.12
CA ILE A 286 13.53 -13.01 -13.73
C ILE A 286 12.26 -13.87 -13.83
N GLY A 287 11.15 -13.41 -13.27
CA GLY A 287 9.87 -14.11 -13.30
C GLY A 287 9.39 -14.39 -14.72
N ASP A 288 9.40 -13.37 -15.59
CA ASP A 288 8.90 -13.50 -16.97
C ASP A 288 9.79 -14.39 -17.86
N ARG A 289 11.11 -14.40 -17.62
CA ARG A 289 12.02 -15.28 -18.34
C ARG A 289 11.88 -16.74 -17.94
N LEU A 290 11.73 -17.00 -16.64
CA LEU A 290 11.74 -18.36 -16.12
C LEU A 290 10.37 -19.05 -16.17
N VAL A 291 9.27 -18.29 -16.21
CA VAL A 291 7.90 -18.85 -16.21
C VAL A 291 7.62 -19.74 -17.41
N LYS A 292 8.23 -19.44 -18.58
CA LYS A 292 8.04 -20.21 -19.81
C LYS A 292 8.53 -21.66 -19.70
N GLY A 293 9.49 -21.94 -18.82
CA GLY A 293 10.06 -23.27 -18.65
C GLY A 293 9.69 -23.99 -17.35
N ARG A 294 9.12 -23.25 -16.37
CA ARG A 294 8.85 -23.78 -15.02
C ARG A 294 7.53 -23.27 -14.46
N PRO A 295 6.42 -24.00 -14.62
CA PRO A 295 5.17 -23.66 -13.94
C PRO A 295 5.40 -23.59 -12.42
N GLY A 296 4.95 -22.51 -11.78
CA GLY A 296 5.13 -22.28 -10.34
C GLY A 296 6.40 -21.55 -9.93
N ILE A 297 7.26 -21.12 -10.88
CA ILE A 297 8.45 -20.33 -10.56
C ILE A 297 8.14 -19.06 -9.78
N ARG A 298 6.97 -18.45 -10.00
CA ARG A 298 6.51 -17.25 -9.27
C ARG A 298 6.30 -17.51 -7.79
N LEU A 299 5.76 -18.68 -7.42
CA LEU A 299 5.69 -19.11 -6.01
C LEU A 299 7.07 -19.40 -5.43
N GLU A 300 7.96 -20.02 -6.20
CA GLU A 300 9.35 -20.27 -5.79
C GLU A 300 10.10 -18.95 -5.53
N LEU A 301 9.92 -17.94 -6.38
CA LEU A 301 10.45 -16.59 -6.16
C LEU A 301 9.84 -15.92 -4.92
N GLY A 302 8.56 -16.18 -4.65
CA GLY A 302 7.90 -15.77 -3.42
C GLY A 302 8.54 -16.38 -2.17
N VAL A 303 8.75 -17.70 -2.16
CA VAL A 303 9.44 -18.42 -1.06
C VAL A 303 10.86 -17.89 -0.88
N ALA A 304 11.63 -17.81 -1.95
CA ALA A 304 13.01 -17.33 -1.90
C ALA A 304 13.07 -15.88 -1.41
N GLY A 305 12.17 -15.02 -1.88
CA GLY A 305 12.10 -13.62 -1.48
C GLY A 305 11.78 -13.46 0.01
N LEU A 306 10.79 -14.16 0.52
CA LEU A 306 10.47 -14.13 1.96
C LEU A 306 11.62 -14.68 2.80
N ALA A 307 12.21 -15.83 2.43
CA ALA A 307 13.32 -16.43 3.14
C ALA A 307 14.58 -15.55 3.13
N LEU A 308 14.95 -14.99 1.98
CA LEU A 308 16.10 -14.09 1.85
C LEU A 308 15.89 -12.73 2.54
N SER A 309 14.65 -12.34 2.82
CA SER A 309 14.36 -11.14 3.61
C SER A 309 14.69 -11.28 5.09
N ILE A 310 14.68 -12.52 5.62
CA ILE A 310 14.89 -12.81 7.05
C ILE A 310 16.23 -12.26 7.57
N PRO A 311 17.40 -12.52 6.95
CA PRO A 311 18.67 -12.01 7.46
C PRO A 311 18.73 -10.49 7.47
N PHE A 312 18.09 -9.80 6.53
CA PHE A 312 18.03 -8.34 6.52
C PHE A 312 17.14 -7.79 7.64
N ILE A 313 15.99 -8.43 7.90
CA ILE A 313 15.09 -8.05 9.01
C ILE A 313 15.81 -8.24 10.35
N VAL A 314 16.48 -9.37 10.55
CA VAL A 314 17.30 -9.62 11.74
C VAL A 314 18.43 -8.60 11.83
N GLY A 315 19.14 -8.33 10.71
CA GLY A 315 20.18 -7.32 10.66
C GLY A 315 19.72 -5.94 11.08
N MET A 316 18.51 -5.51 10.68
CA MET A 316 17.91 -4.25 11.16
C MET A 316 17.63 -4.28 12.66
N SER A 317 17.12 -5.40 13.19
CA SER A 317 16.69 -5.52 14.58
C SER A 317 17.83 -5.52 15.59
N VAL A 318 19.03 -5.98 15.18
CA VAL A 318 20.25 -6.04 16.02
C VAL A 318 21.31 -5.01 15.62
N ALA A 319 20.98 -4.06 14.72
CA ALA A 319 21.96 -3.11 14.20
C ALA A 319 22.55 -2.24 15.30
N GLY A 320 23.86 -2.36 15.55
CA GLY A 320 24.61 -1.52 16.48
C GLY A 320 24.99 -0.14 15.91
N SER A 321 24.76 0.09 14.59
CA SER A 321 25.01 1.37 13.94
C SER A 321 23.92 1.67 12.91
N PHE A 322 23.72 2.99 12.67
CA PHE A 322 22.77 3.43 11.67
C PHE A 322 23.16 2.98 10.25
N ALA A 323 24.47 2.97 9.92
CA ALA A 323 24.96 2.53 8.63
C ALA A 323 24.61 1.06 8.33
N LEU A 324 24.72 0.17 9.33
CA LEU A 324 24.31 -1.21 9.19
C LEU A 324 22.78 -1.35 9.04
N CYS A 325 22.03 -0.56 9.80
CA CYS A 325 20.58 -0.56 9.72
C CYS A 325 20.07 -0.16 8.31
N TRP A 326 20.54 0.96 7.73
CA TRP A 326 20.08 1.37 6.42
C TRP A 326 20.58 0.44 5.30
N ALA A 327 21.78 -0.14 5.43
CA ALA A 327 22.24 -1.16 4.48
C ALA A 327 21.32 -2.41 4.51
N ALA A 328 20.89 -2.84 5.69
CA ALA A 328 19.91 -3.91 5.85
C ALA A 328 18.52 -3.51 5.29
N MET A 329 18.08 -2.26 5.49
CA MET A 329 16.82 -1.74 4.90
C MET A 329 16.86 -1.75 3.37
N LEU A 330 17.99 -1.36 2.77
CA LEU A 330 18.20 -1.39 1.33
C LEU A 330 18.13 -2.83 0.79
N GLY A 331 18.87 -3.75 1.41
CA GLY A 331 18.86 -5.17 1.06
C GLY A 331 17.47 -5.81 1.19
N PHE A 332 16.78 -5.54 2.29
CA PHE A 332 15.38 -5.93 2.49
C PHE A 332 14.49 -5.39 1.36
N GLY A 333 14.64 -4.12 0.99
CA GLY A 333 13.89 -3.51 -0.11
C GLY A 333 14.10 -4.23 -1.44
N VAL A 334 15.36 -4.53 -1.81
CA VAL A 334 15.69 -5.24 -3.05
C VAL A 334 15.01 -6.61 -3.10
N VAL A 335 15.17 -7.40 -2.06
CA VAL A 335 14.57 -8.74 -2.00
C VAL A 335 13.05 -8.65 -2.02
N ARG A 336 12.47 -7.70 -1.30
CA ARG A 336 11.04 -7.43 -1.31
C ARG A 336 10.52 -7.14 -2.70
N GLY A 337 11.18 -6.24 -3.46
CA GLY A 337 10.77 -5.90 -4.81
C GLY A 337 10.70 -7.11 -5.75
N VAL A 338 11.59 -8.07 -5.57
CA VAL A 338 11.60 -9.31 -6.38
C VAL A 338 10.32 -10.13 -6.16
N TYR A 339 9.88 -10.31 -4.94
CA TYR A 339 8.66 -11.10 -4.71
C TYR A 339 7.37 -10.29 -4.93
N ASP A 340 7.33 -8.98 -4.63
CA ASP A 340 6.17 -8.12 -4.87
C ASP A 340 5.72 -8.19 -6.34
N SER A 341 6.66 -8.16 -7.28
CA SER A 341 6.38 -8.21 -8.72
C SER A 341 5.77 -9.54 -9.19
N ASN A 342 6.03 -10.64 -8.49
CA ASN A 342 5.61 -11.99 -8.87
C ASN A 342 4.37 -12.50 -8.11
N PHE A 343 4.07 -11.92 -6.95
CA PHE A 343 3.08 -12.44 -6.02
C PHE A 343 1.65 -12.42 -6.59
N MET A 344 1.24 -11.28 -7.15
CA MET A 344 -0.07 -11.15 -7.82
C MET A 344 -0.21 -12.11 -9.00
N ALA A 345 0.87 -12.28 -9.77
CA ALA A 345 0.87 -13.16 -10.91
C ALA A 345 0.71 -14.63 -10.50
N SER A 346 1.28 -15.05 -9.36
CA SER A 346 1.12 -16.41 -8.83
C SER A 346 -0.32 -16.72 -8.40
N PHE A 347 -1.06 -15.74 -7.92
CA PHE A 347 -2.48 -15.90 -7.62
C PHE A 347 -3.32 -16.12 -8.89
N PHE A 348 -2.99 -15.41 -9.97
CA PHE A 348 -3.67 -15.60 -11.26
C PHE A 348 -3.38 -16.94 -11.92
N ASP A 349 -2.24 -17.57 -11.61
CA ASP A 349 -1.89 -18.90 -12.13
C ASP A 349 -2.78 -20.02 -11.56
N VAL A 350 -3.47 -19.79 -10.43
CA VAL A 350 -4.27 -20.81 -9.73
C VAL A 350 -5.77 -20.51 -9.69
N VAL A 351 -6.17 -19.26 -9.94
CA VAL A 351 -7.58 -18.84 -9.93
C VAL A 351 -8.09 -18.68 -11.35
N ASN A 352 -9.29 -19.22 -11.61
CA ASN A 352 -9.90 -19.11 -12.94
C ASN A 352 -10.05 -17.67 -13.41
N PRO A 353 -9.68 -17.32 -14.67
CA PRO A 353 -9.73 -15.95 -15.21
C PRO A 353 -11.07 -15.23 -15.03
N ARG A 354 -12.19 -15.97 -14.99
CA ARG A 354 -13.53 -15.42 -14.72
C ARG A 354 -13.62 -14.73 -13.37
N TYR A 355 -12.85 -15.20 -12.37
CA TYR A 355 -12.88 -14.71 -10.99
C TYR A 355 -11.68 -13.84 -10.62
N HIS A 356 -10.77 -13.49 -11.55
CA HIS A 356 -9.54 -12.75 -11.24
C HIS A 356 -9.82 -11.42 -10.52
N ALA A 357 -10.74 -10.60 -11.01
CA ALA A 357 -11.03 -9.30 -10.40
C ALA A 357 -11.62 -9.43 -8.98
N SER A 358 -12.63 -10.28 -8.82
CA SER A 358 -13.24 -10.54 -7.51
C SER A 358 -12.28 -11.25 -6.56
N GLY A 359 -11.47 -12.18 -7.09
CA GLY A 359 -10.45 -12.91 -6.32
C GLY A 359 -9.36 -11.98 -5.76
N VAL A 360 -8.89 -11.02 -6.54
CA VAL A 360 -7.95 -9.99 -6.07
C VAL A 360 -8.57 -9.15 -4.95
N GLY A 361 -9.84 -8.75 -5.09
CA GLY A 361 -10.56 -8.03 -4.04
C GLY A 361 -10.64 -8.82 -2.72
N ILE A 362 -10.99 -10.12 -2.81
CA ILE A 362 -11.02 -11.04 -1.66
C ILE A 362 -9.63 -11.19 -1.04
N MET A 363 -8.62 -11.45 -1.86
CA MET A 363 -7.24 -11.60 -1.43
C MET A 363 -6.74 -10.35 -0.71
N MET A 364 -6.96 -9.16 -1.28
CA MET A 364 -6.55 -7.89 -0.68
C MET A 364 -7.29 -7.61 0.63
N CYS A 365 -8.61 -7.85 0.67
CA CYS A 365 -9.41 -7.69 1.88
C CYS A 365 -8.84 -8.57 3.01
N ALA A 366 -8.68 -9.87 2.78
CA ALA A 366 -8.17 -10.80 3.76
C ALA A 366 -6.74 -10.42 4.20
N ALA A 367 -5.86 -10.10 3.24
CA ALA A 367 -4.47 -9.80 3.52
C ALA A 367 -4.28 -8.50 4.31
N PHE A 368 -4.99 -7.42 3.97
CA PHE A 368 -4.94 -6.18 4.73
C PHE A 368 -5.60 -6.31 6.09
N PHE A 369 -6.71 -7.06 6.19
CA PHE A 369 -7.38 -7.29 7.47
C PHE A 369 -6.46 -8.03 8.45
N LEU A 370 -5.86 -9.14 8.03
CA LEU A 370 -4.93 -9.90 8.87
C LEU A 370 -3.63 -9.14 9.14
N GLY A 371 -3.09 -8.46 8.12
CA GLY A 371 -1.85 -7.69 8.24
C GLY A 371 -1.98 -6.43 9.11
N SER A 372 -3.19 -5.85 9.22
CA SER A 372 -3.44 -4.63 9.99
C SER A 372 -3.05 -4.73 11.46
N VAL A 373 -3.16 -5.91 12.05
CA VAL A 373 -2.87 -6.19 13.46
C VAL A 373 -1.42 -5.83 13.82
N SER A 374 -0.51 -5.83 12.85
CA SER A 374 0.91 -5.45 13.02
C SER A 374 1.08 -4.08 13.68
N SER A 375 0.20 -3.12 13.36
CA SER A 375 0.28 -1.76 13.92
C SER A 375 0.13 -1.74 15.44
N THR A 376 -0.64 -2.67 16.01
CA THR A 376 -0.85 -2.82 17.46
C THR A 376 0.10 -3.83 18.09
N THR A 377 0.37 -4.97 17.43
CA THR A 377 1.20 -6.03 18.01
C THR A 377 2.67 -5.63 18.13
N THR A 378 3.19 -4.84 17.19
CA THR A 378 4.59 -4.38 17.23
C THR A 378 4.90 -3.60 18.52
N PRO A 379 4.13 -2.58 18.93
CA PRO A 379 4.39 -1.89 20.18
C PRO A 379 4.12 -2.74 21.43
N VAL A 380 3.20 -3.70 21.38
CA VAL A 380 2.99 -4.66 22.49
C VAL A 380 4.28 -5.48 22.72
N ILE A 381 4.85 -6.05 21.66
CA ILE A 381 6.10 -6.80 21.75
C ILE A 381 7.25 -5.89 22.20
N LYS A 382 7.32 -4.66 21.67
CA LYS A 382 8.33 -3.67 22.07
C LYS A 382 8.26 -3.34 23.56
N ASN A 383 7.08 -3.16 24.12
CA ASN A 383 6.90 -2.83 25.52
C ASN A 383 7.30 -3.98 26.46
N GLY A 384 7.09 -5.25 26.03
CA GLY A 384 7.50 -6.42 26.81
C GLY A 384 8.97 -6.80 26.67
N TYR A 385 9.53 -6.70 25.44
CA TYR A 385 10.80 -7.33 25.09
C TYR A 385 11.79 -6.38 24.35
N GLY A 386 11.39 -5.13 24.06
CA GLY A 386 12.23 -4.16 23.38
C GLY A 386 12.17 -4.24 21.85
N TRP A 387 12.89 -3.29 21.19
CA TRP A 387 12.84 -3.13 19.73
C TRP A 387 13.44 -4.31 18.97
N THR A 388 14.49 -4.95 19.50
CA THR A 388 15.13 -6.12 18.87
C THR A 388 14.11 -7.24 18.64
N TRP A 389 13.29 -7.55 19.64
CA TRP A 389 12.24 -8.56 19.52
C TRP A 389 11.05 -8.08 18.67
N ALA A 390 10.67 -6.80 18.79
CA ALA A 390 9.56 -6.26 18.01
C ALA A 390 9.84 -6.32 16.50
N LEU A 391 11.01 -5.86 16.05
CA LEU A 391 11.40 -5.97 14.64
C LEU A 391 11.80 -7.40 14.26
N GLY A 392 12.48 -8.11 15.15
CA GLY A 392 12.86 -9.51 14.94
C GLY A 392 11.66 -10.44 14.71
N SER A 393 10.50 -10.13 15.33
CA SER A 393 9.24 -10.86 15.10
C SER A 393 8.79 -10.87 13.64
N PHE A 394 9.14 -9.83 12.86
CA PHE A 394 8.86 -9.78 11.42
C PHE A 394 9.59 -10.88 10.65
N ALA A 395 10.79 -11.27 11.10
CA ALA A 395 11.51 -12.39 10.52
C ALA A 395 10.77 -13.71 10.71
N LEU A 396 10.18 -13.92 11.91
CA LEU A 396 9.36 -15.10 12.19
C LEU A 396 8.09 -15.12 11.32
N VAL A 397 7.43 -13.95 11.15
CA VAL A 397 6.25 -13.83 10.28
C VAL A 397 6.62 -14.18 8.83
N TYR A 398 7.77 -13.73 8.33
CA TYR A 398 8.24 -14.07 6.99
C TYR A 398 8.64 -15.53 6.84
N LEU A 399 9.20 -16.14 7.89
CA LEU A 399 9.47 -17.58 7.90
C LEU A 399 8.18 -18.39 7.76
N VAL A 400 7.15 -18.05 8.55
CA VAL A 400 5.83 -18.70 8.45
C VAL A 400 5.24 -18.47 7.05
N GLY A 401 5.31 -17.27 6.51
CA GLY A 401 4.85 -16.95 5.15
C GLY A 401 5.57 -17.78 4.08
N ALA A 402 6.89 -17.90 4.17
CA ALA A 402 7.69 -18.72 3.26
C ALA A 402 7.30 -20.20 3.33
N LEU A 403 7.11 -20.74 4.53
CA LEU A 403 6.69 -22.15 4.72
C LEU A 403 5.28 -22.40 4.16
N VAL A 404 4.34 -21.47 4.34
CA VAL A 404 2.98 -21.59 3.81
C VAL A 404 2.98 -21.57 2.28
N ILE A 405 3.78 -20.67 1.66
CA ILE A 405 3.88 -20.61 0.18
C ILE A 405 4.63 -21.85 -0.35
N LEU A 406 5.65 -22.35 0.36
CA LEU A 406 6.33 -23.58 0.01
C LEU A 406 5.37 -24.78 0.06
N LEU A 407 4.51 -24.86 1.06
CA LEU A 407 3.45 -25.85 1.15
C LEU A 407 2.52 -25.78 -0.08
N ALA A 408 2.09 -24.57 -0.47
CA ALA A 408 1.31 -24.36 -1.68
C ALA A 408 2.02 -24.92 -2.92
N ARG A 409 3.31 -24.62 -3.07
CA ARG A 409 4.12 -25.06 -4.21
C ARG A 409 4.29 -26.58 -4.29
N VAL A 410 4.57 -27.21 -3.15
CA VAL A 410 4.89 -28.64 -3.11
C VAL A 410 3.63 -29.51 -3.15
N CYS A 411 2.62 -29.17 -2.34
CA CYS A 411 1.47 -30.04 -2.12
C CYS A 411 0.27 -29.76 -3.03
N PHE A 412 0.03 -28.49 -3.38
CA PHE A 412 -1.26 -28.10 -3.96
C PHE A 412 -1.18 -27.57 -5.39
N LEU A 413 -0.06 -26.98 -5.81
CA LEU A 413 0.03 -26.28 -7.09
C LEU A 413 -0.29 -27.17 -8.29
N ARG A 414 0.21 -28.43 -8.31
CA ARG A 414 -0.03 -29.34 -9.44
C ARG A 414 -1.50 -29.63 -9.68
N ARG A 415 -2.29 -29.66 -8.59
CA ARG A 415 -3.75 -29.90 -8.64
C ARG A 415 -4.51 -28.63 -9.03
N ASP A 416 -4.08 -27.49 -8.50
CA ASP A 416 -4.84 -26.25 -8.55
C ASP A 416 -4.47 -25.37 -9.76
N TYR A 417 -3.37 -25.70 -10.48
CA TYR A 417 -2.88 -24.91 -11.61
C TYR A 417 -3.89 -24.88 -12.75
N GLU A 418 -4.33 -23.68 -13.16
CA GLU A 418 -5.18 -23.45 -14.31
C GLU A 418 -4.29 -23.29 -15.56
N LYS A 419 -4.50 -24.16 -16.57
CA LYS A 419 -3.77 -24.13 -17.86
C LYS A 419 -4.39 -23.14 -18.83
#